data_cbf2568e961d570b3e33bad5443e0064
#
_entry.id   cbf2568e961d570b3e33bad5443e0064
#
_cell.length_a   1.000
_cell.length_b   1.000
_cell.length_c   1.000
_cell.angle_alpha   90.00
_cell.angle_beta   90.00
_cell.angle_gamma   90.00
#
_symmetry.space_group_name_H-M   'P 1'
#
loop_
_entity.id
_entity.type
_entity.pdbx_description
1 polymer ?
#
loop_
_entity_poly.entity_id
_entity_poly.type
_entity_poly.pdbx_seq_one_letter_code
_entity_poly.pdbx_strand_id
1 'polypeptide(L)'
;LGEMVERSVASGFGPHKEKTLPRYCRECEVKEACWGGCPKHRFAVTPDGEPGLHYLCAGYKKFFMHIRKYLRPITQLLEHGLPASMIMQAFIGPLVIPIGPAGPLGPREEGTTTTKEQTT
;
A
#
# COMPACT_ATOMS: atom_id res chain seq x y z
N LEU A 1 20.25 -5.86 11.91
CA LEU A 1 19.43 -4.90 11.12
C LEU A 1 20.30 -3.75 10.59
N GLY A 2 21.22 -3.17 11.38
CA GLY A 2 22.12 -2.10 10.95
C GLY A 2 22.96 -2.47 9.73
N GLU A 3 23.57 -3.66 9.75
CA GLU A 3 24.37 -4.16 8.62
C GLU A 3 23.60 -4.29 7.31
N MET A 4 22.32 -4.66 7.35
CA MET A 4 21.46 -4.71 6.16
C MET A 4 21.21 -3.32 5.60
N VAL A 5 21.01 -2.33 6.45
CA VAL A 5 20.83 -0.93 6.05
C VAL A 5 22.11 -0.39 5.41
N GLU A 6 23.26 -0.63 6.02
CA GLU A 6 24.56 -0.22 5.47
C GLU A 6 24.85 -0.83 4.10
N ARG A 7 24.56 -2.11 3.91
CA ARG A 7 24.68 -2.79 2.60
C ARG A 7 23.73 -2.19 1.56
N SER A 8 22.50 -1.86 1.96
CA SER A 8 21.53 -1.23 1.08
C SER A 8 21.97 0.16 0.63
N VAL A 9 22.52 0.96 1.55
CA VAL A 9 23.09 2.27 1.24
C VAL A 9 24.32 2.15 0.34
N ALA A 10 25.22 1.21 0.64
CA ALA A 10 26.42 0.95 -0.16
C ALA A 10 26.11 0.47 -1.57
N SER A 11 25.02 -0.31 -1.76
CA SER A 11 24.56 -0.74 -3.08
C SER A 11 24.00 0.40 -3.95
N GLY A 12 23.73 1.57 -3.35
CA GLY A 12 23.14 2.71 -4.05
C GLY A 12 21.69 2.53 -4.49
N PHE A 13 21.01 1.47 -4.05
CA PHE A 13 19.64 1.15 -4.47
C PHE A 13 18.65 2.29 -4.20
N GLY A 14 18.68 2.86 -2.98
CA GLY A 14 17.81 3.98 -2.62
C GLY A 14 18.02 5.21 -3.49
N PRO A 15 19.24 5.75 -3.58
CA PRO A 15 19.56 6.86 -4.48
C PRO A 15 19.26 6.57 -5.95
N HIS A 16 19.50 5.35 -6.41
CA HIS A 16 19.18 4.94 -7.78
C HIS A 16 17.67 4.95 -8.05
N LYS A 17 16.89 4.48 -7.09
CA LYS A 17 15.42 4.50 -7.17
C LYS A 17 14.89 5.92 -7.37
N GLU A 18 15.46 6.90 -6.69
CA GLU A 18 15.07 8.31 -6.82
C GLU A 18 15.54 8.93 -8.13
N LYS A 19 16.82 8.73 -8.47
CA LYS A 19 17.42 9.29 -9.69
C LYS A 19 16.76 8.80 -10.98
N THR A 20 16.23 7.59 -10.97
CA THR A 20 15.55 6.98 -12.13
C THR A 20 14.07 7.32 -12.23
N LEU A 21 13.54 8.17 -11.33
CA LEU A 21 12.17 8.65 -11.44
C LEU A 21 11.98 9.53 -12.67
N PRO A 22 10.98 9.27 -13.52
CA PRO A 22 10.62 10.17 -14.61
C PRO A 22 10.12 11.50 -14.06
N ARG A 23 10.22 12.58 -14.87
CA ARG A 23 9.76 13.92 -14.50
C ARG A 23 8.31 13.89 -14.01
N TYR A 24 7.44 13.18 -14.69
CA TYR A 24 6.04 12.97 -14.32
C TYR A 24 5.86 12.51 -12.87
N CYS A 25 6.71 11.61 -12.38
CA CYS A 25 6.70 11.14 -10.99
C CYS A 25 7.29 12.16 -10.01
N ARG A 26 8.32 12.90 -10.43
CA ARG A 26 8.96 13.92 -9.59
C ARG A 26 8.04 15.09 -9.29
N GLU A 27 7.18 15.47 -10.24
CA GLU A 27 6.20 16.56 -10.13
C GLU A 27 4.83 16.07 -9.63
N CYS A 28 4.69 14.79 -9.31
CA CYS A 28 3.41 14.19 -8.92
C CYS A 28 3.00 14.59 -7.50
N GLU A 29 1.74 14.95 -7.33
CA GLU A 29 1.16 15.36 -6.03
C GLU A 29 1.13 14.25 -4.96
N VAL A 30 1.26 12.98 -5.35
CA VAL A 30 1.34 11.82 -4.45
C VAL A 30 2.75 11.22 -4.39
N LYS A 31 3.75 11.95 -4.84
CA LYS A 31 5.16 11.51 -4.86
C LYS A 31 5.59 10.97 -3.50
N GLU A 32 5.34 11.71 -2.43
CA GLU A 32 5.77 11.38 -1.07
C GLU A 32 5.24 10.02 -0.56
N ALA A 33 4.09 9.60 -1.05
CA ALA A 33 3.51 8.30 -0.71
C ALA A 33 3.92 7.19 -1.70
N CYS A 34 4.03 7.53 -2.98
CA CYS A 34 4.23 6.55 -4.06
C CYS A 34 5.71 6.27 -4.36
N TRP A 35 6.54 7.32 -4.44
CA TRP A 35 7.97 7.21 -4.86
C TRP A 35 8.19 6.38 -6.12
N GLY A 36 7.23 6.45 -7.06
CA GLY A 36 7.27 5.70 -8.31
C GLY A 36 7.13 4.18 -8.17
N GLY A 37 6.72 3.68 -7.01
CA GLY A 37 6.56 2.26 -6.75
C GLY A 37 7.86 1.44 -6.85
N CYS A 38 7.74 0.15 -7.04
CA CYS A 38 8.88 -0.74 -7.18
C CYS A 38 9.55 -0.58 -8.56
N PRO A 39 10.87 -0.38 -8.63
CA PRO A 39 11.60 -0.24 -9.90
C PRO A 39 11.37 -1.38 -10.90
N LYS A 40 11.17 -2.61 -10.40
CA LYS A 40 10.86 -3.79 -11.21
C LYS A 40 9.60 -3.61 -12.08
N HIS A 41 8.66 -2.80 -11.63
CA HIS A 41 7.37 -2.60 -12.31
C HIS A 41 7.28 -1.28 -13.08
N ARG A 42 8.41 -0.60 -13.32
CA ARG A 42 8.51 0.66 -14.04
C ARG A 42 8.81 0.47 -15.53
N PHE A 43 7.96 -0.27 -16.23
CA PHE A 43 8.13 -0.56 -17.66
C PHE A 43 7.12 0.17 -18.55
N ALA A 44 6.24 0.96 -17.99
CA ALA A 44 5.34 1.81 -18.76
C ALA A 44 5.98 3.14 -19.15
N VAL A 45 5.31 3.87 -20.02
CA VAL A 45 5.73 5.18 -20.53
C VAL A 45 4.81 6.24 -19.94
N THR A 46 5.38 7.40 -19.59
CA THR A 46 4.60 8.55 -19.12
C THR A 46 3.76 9.14 -20.25
N PRO A 47 2.74 9.95 -19.96
CA PRO A 47 2.00 10.69 -20.99
C PRO A 47 2.88 11.55 -21.90
N ASP A 48 4.04 12.01 -21.38
CA ASP A 48 5.01 12.81 -22.11
C ASP A 48 5.99 11.98 -22.96
N GLY A 49 5.88 10.63 -22.91
CA GLY A 49 6.75 9.72 -23.64
C GLY A 49 8.05 9.32 -22.93
N GLU A 50 8.24 9.70 -21.65
CA GLU A 50 9.40 9.31 -20.85
C GLU A 50 9.25 7.88 -20.31
N PRO A 51 10.24 7.00 -20.43
CA PRO A 51 10.18 5.64 -19.90
C PRO A 51 10.36 5.62 -18.37
N GLY A 52 9.95 4.52 -17.74
CA GLY A 52 10.19 4.30 -16.32
C GLY A 52 8.99 4.59 -15.43
N LEU A 53 7.80 4.68 -16.00
CA LEU A 53 6.56 4.79 -15.24
C LEU A 53 6.10 3.41 -14.71
N HIS A 54 5.64 3.40 -13.47
CA HIS A 54 5.03 2.20 -12.90
C HIS A 54 3.73 1.87 -13.63
N TYR A 55 3.54 0.62 -14.05
CA TYR A 55 2.39 0.21 -14.86
C TYR A 55 1.03 0.41 -14.16
N LEU A 56 0.99 0.41 -12.82
CA LEU A 56 -0.22 0.71 -12.03
C LEU A 56 -0.29 2.18 -11.56
N CYS A 57 0.46 3.09 -12.18
CA CYS A 57 0.53 4.50 -11.76
C CYS A 57 -0.84 5.14 -11.57
N ALA A 58 -1.75 4.97 -12.52
CA ALA A 58 -3.10 5.54 -12.45
C ALA A 58 -3.89 5.01 -11.23
N GLY A 59 -3.79 3.71 -10.95
CA GLY A 59 -4.42 3.09 -9.79
C GLY A 59 -3.82 3.56 -8.47
N TYR A 60 -2.51 3.63 -8.37
CA TYR A 60 -1.82 4.15 -7.17
C TYR A 60 -2.15 5.61 -6.91
N LYS A 61 -2.15 6.45 -7.94
CA LYS A 61 -2.51 7.85 -7.79
C LYS A 61 -3.92 8.00 -7.25
N LYS A 62 -4.89 7.30 -7.84
CA LYS A 62 -6.28 7.29 -7.38
C LYS A 62 -6.41 6.81 -5.94
N PHE A 63 -5.72 5.75 -5.57
CA PHE A 63 -5.70 5.21 -4.21
C PHE A 63 -5.12 6.21 -3.21
N PHE A 64 -3.93 6.75 -3.44
CA PHE A 64 -3.29 7.70 -2.53
C PHE A 64 -4.08 9.00 -2.39
N MET A 65 -4.67 9.50 -3.46
CA MET A 65 -5.57 10.65 -3.38
C MET A 65 -6.81 10.36 -2.54
N HIS A 66 -7.36 9.16 -2.66
CA HIS A 66 -8.52 8.75 -1.86
C HIS A 66 -8.19 8.66 -0.36
N ILE A 67 -7.09 8.05 0.02
CA ILE A 67 -6.70 7.88 1.43
C ILE A 67 -6.18 9.16 2.08
N ARG A 68 -5.71 10.13 1.31
CA ARG A 68 -5.10 11.38 1.80
C ARG A 68 -5.97 12.10 2.82
N LYS A 69 -7.28 12.11 2.63
CA LYS A 69 -8.24 12.74 3.55
C LYS A 69 -8.27 12.08 4.95
N TYR A 70 -7.85 10.83 5.05
CA TYR A 70 -7.84 10.08 6.31
C TYR A 70 -6.49 10.16 7.04
N LEU A 71 -5.41 10.54 6.36
CA LEU A 71 -4.08 10.56 6.95
C LEU A 71 -3.96 11.57 8.10
N ARG A 72 -4.47 12.79 7.95
CA ARG A 72 -4.45 13.79 9.01
C ARG A 72 -5.19 13.33 10.28
N PRO A 73 -6.46 12.88 10.19
CA PRO A 73 -7.17 12.34 11.35
C PRO A 73 -6.45 11.16 12.00
N ILE A 74 -5.85 10.25 11.22
CA ILE A 74 -5.07 9.13 11.76
C ILE A 74 -3.84 9.64 12.52
N THR A 75 -3.11 10.60 11.97
CA THR A 75 -1.94 11.19 12.62
C THR A 75 -2.33 11.82 13.96
N GLN A 76 -3.43 12.58 14.00
CA GLN A 76 -3.93 13.17 15.25
C GLN A 76 -4.31 12.12 16.30
N LEU A 77 -4.94 11.01 15.89
CA LEU A 77 -5.23 9.91 16.82
C LEU A 77 -3.95 9.34 17.43
N LEU A 78 -2.93 9.10 16.61
CA LEU A 78 -1.65 8.56 17.06
C LEU A 78 -0.90 9.53 17.98
N GLU A 79 -0.92 10.83 17.70
CA GLU A 79 -0.33 11.88 18.54
C GLU A 79 -0.98 11.94 19.94
N HIS A 80 -2.26 11.62 20.03
CA HIS A 80 -2.99 11.51 21.28
C HIS A 80 -2.90 10.12 21.94
N GLY A 81 -2.06 9.24 21.44
CA GLY A 81 -1.91 7.87 21.97
C GLY A 81 -3.09 6.95 21.70
N LEU A 82 -3.98 7.32 20.78
CA LEU A 82 -5.15 6.54 20.39
C LEU A 82 -4.82 5.63 19.19
N PRO A 83 -5.41 4.44 19.10
CA PRO A 83 -5.18 3.54 18.00
C PRO A 83 -5.77 4.08 16.68
N ALA A 84 -5.07 3.90 15.58
CA ALA A 84 -5.51 4.33 14.25
C ALA A 84 -6.87 3.74 13.83
N SER A 85 -7.25 2.57 14.37
CA SER A 85 -8.55 1.94 14.14
C SER A 85 -9.76 2.80 14.55
N MET A 86 -9.57 3.75 15.48
CA MET A 86 -10.63 4.67 15.87
C MET A 86 -11.10 5.60 14.75
N ILE A 87 -10.33 5.74 13.69
CA ILE A 87 -10.74 6.48 12.49
C ILE A 87 -12.05 5.92 11.90
N MET A 88 -12.25 4.61 12.01
CA MET A 88 -13.45 3.95 11.51
C MET A 88 -14.71 4.46 12.21
N GLN A 89 -14.63 4.78 13.50
CA GLN A 89 -15.76 5.32 14.28
C GLN A 89 -16.12 6.74 13.84
N ALA A 90 -15.14 7.53 13.44
CA ALA A 90 -15.36 8.92 13.04
C ALA A 90 -16.01 9.05 11.64
N PHE A 91 -15.83 8.07 10.75
CA PHE A 91 -16.24 8.17 9.34
C PHE A 91 -17.35 7.20 8.91
N ILE A 92 -17.65 6.16 9.70
CA ILE A 92 -18.63 5.14 9.32
C ILE A 92 -20.00 5.37 9.98
N GLY A 93 -20.12 6.35 10.93
CA GLY A 93 -21.36 6.61 11.66
C GLY A 93 -21.76 5.45 12.60
N PRO A 94 -23.02 5.43 13.11
CA PRO A 94 -23.43 4.50 14.16
C PRO A 94 -23.52 3.02 13.75
N LEU A 95 -23.23 2.68 12.51
CA LEU A 95 -23.19 1.29 12.05
C LEU A 95 -21.80 0.69 12.26
N VAL A 96 -21.33 0.69 13.51
CA VAL A 96 -20.15 -0.06 13.90
C VAL A 96 -20.58 -1.51 14.12
N ILE A 97 -20.23 -2.36 13.17
CA ILE A 97 -20.12 -3.79 13.47
C ILE A 97 -18.94 -3.88 14.46
N PRO A 98 -19.16 -4.26 15.74
CA PRO A 98 -18.04 -4.45 16.65
C PRO A 98 -17.16 -5.55 16.08
N ILE A 99 -16.03 -5.17 15.52
CA ILE A 99 -14.97 -6.13 15.26
C ILE A 99 -14.47 -6.51 16.66
N GLY A 100 -14.94 -7.65 17.14
CA GLY A 100 -14.45 -8.22 18.39
C GLY A 100 -12.93 -8.33 18.35
N PRO A 101 -12.26 -8.47 19.51
CA PRO A 101 -10.82 -8.65 19.53
C PRO A 101 -10.46 -9.77 18.54
N ALA A 102 -9.50 -9.50 17.68
CA ALA A 102 -9.03 -10.49 16.71
C ALA A 102 -8.65 -11.75 17.50
N GLY A 103 -9.54 -12.73 17.50
CA GLY A 103 -9.23 -14.05 18.01
C GLY A 103 -8.04 -14.60 17.21
N PRO A 104 -7.25 -15.51 17.79
CA PRO A 104 -6.17 -16.15 17.06
C PRO A 104 -6.75 -16.73 15.78
N LEU A 105 -6.10 -16.46 14.65
CA LEU A 105 -6.43 -17.05 13.36
C LEU A 105 -6.45 -18.55 13.53
N GLY A 106 -7.64 -19.14 13.63
CA GLY A 106 -7.82 -20.59 13.66
C GLY A 106 -7.22 -21.19 12.40
N PRO A 107 -6.77 -22.46 12.46
CA PRO A 107 -6.23 -23.13 11.29
C PRO A 107 -7.29 -23.08 10.17
N ARG A 108 -6.84 -22.72 8.96
CA ARG A 108 -7.68 -22.80 7.77
C ARG A 108 -8.11 -24.26 7.61
N GLU A 109 -9.39 -24.51 7.75
CA GLU A 109 -9.92 -25.80 7.38
C GLU A 109 -9.75 -25.95 5.86
N GLU A 110 -8.85 -26.82 5.48
CA GLU A 110 -8.72 -27.25 4.09
C GLU A 110 -10.04 -27.94 3.72
N GLY A 111 -10.79 -27.32 2.82
CA GLY A 111 -12.05 -27.86 2.33
C GLY A 111 -11.84 -29.20 1.68
N THR A 112 -12.35 -30.24 2.34
CA THR A 112 -12.40 -31.59 1.79
C THR A 112 -13.32 -31.57 0.58
N THR A 113 -12.74 -31.72 -0.60
CA THR A 113 -13.50 -31.91 -1.85
C THR A 113 -14.18 -33.29 -1.79
N THR A 114 -15.44 -33.30 -1.48
CA THR A 114 -16.25 -34.52 -1.59
C THR A 114 -16.60 -34.73 -3.05
N THR A 115 -15.88 -35.61 -3.73
CA THR A 115 -16.23 -36.11 -5.04
C THR A 115 -17.48 -37.00 -4.88
N LYS A 116 -18.62 -36.50 -5.31
CA LYS A 116 -19.80 -37.36 -5.50
C LYS A 116 -19.57 -38.13 -6.78
N GLU A 117 -19.21 -39.38 -6.62
CA GLU A 117 -19.32 -40.40 -7.65
C GLU A 117 -20.80 -40.68 -7.91
N GLN A 118 -21.31 -40.29 -9.07
CA GLN A 118 -22.60 -40.72 -9.55
C GLN A 118 -22.39 -42.06 -10.28
N THR A 119 -22.75 -43.13 -9.62
CA THR A 119 -22.92 -44.42 -10.27
C THR A 119 -24.35 -44.49 -10.82
N THR A 120 -24.44 -44.60 -12.11
CA THR A 120 -25.67 -45.01 -12.79
C THR A 120 -25.61 -46.51 -13.00
#